data_b1638574ae330f022310e7f9dc644247
#
_entry.id   b1638574ae330f022310e7f9dc644247
#
_cell.length_a   1.000
_cell.length_b   1.000
_cell.length_c   1.000
_cell.angle_alpha   90.00
_cell.angle_beta   90.00
_cell.angle_gamma   90.00
#
_symmetry.space_group_name_H-M   'P 1'
#
loop_
_entity.id
_entity.type
_entity.pdbx_description
1 polymer ?
#
loop_
_entity_poly.entity_id
_entity_poly.type
_entity_poly.pdbx_seq_one_letter_code
_entity_poly.pdbx_strand_id
1 'polypeptide(L)'
;ILEDFSAEDGPVRFADGQSITIAGIVTASRTRTTRNNALMAYVTVEDEAASIELLCFSRTIERCGSYMQVNSPVLVQGKLSVRDEKPPQIMCDSVYPLKEGLPPRRENRRPAQENATIYLRVPGMDSPAFQHIKLVMTMFEGDTPLKIRLADSGKLLGAKCLNHPAFVQECRE
;
A
#
# COMPACT_ATOMS: atom_id res chain seq x y z
N ILE A 1 -15.06 12.75 -0.07
CA ILE A 1 -14.34 11.47 0.10
C ILE A 1 -13.31 11.62 1.22
N LEU A 2 -12.39 12.60 1.15
CA LEU A 2 -11.38 12.78 2.21
C LEU A 2 -12.02 13.20 3.54
N GLU A 3 -13.08 14.01 3.51
CA GLU A 3 -13.86 14.39 4.69
C GLU A 3 -14.46 13.17 5.40
N ASP A 4 -14.94 12.18 4.66
CA ASP A 4 -15.51 10.93 5.20
C ASP A 4 -14.46 10.07 5.96
N PHE A 5 -13.16 10.29 5.72
CA PHE A 5 -12.07 9.63 6.44
C PHE A 5 -11.66 10.35 7.73
N SER A 6 -12.00 11.63 7.86
CA SER A 6 -11.63 12.46 9.01
C SER A 6 -12.69 12.47 10.12
N ALA A 7 -13.89 11.92 9.88
CA ALA A 7 -14.96 11.86 10.86
C ALA A 7 -14.67 10.80 11.94
N GLU A 8 -14.37 11.26 13.15
CA GLU A 8 -14.10 10.40 14.32
C GLU A 8 -15.30 9.53 14.75
N ASP A 9 -16.55 9.88 14.36
CA ASP A 9 -17.80 9.25 14.84
C ASP A 9 -18.78 8.83 13.72
N GLY A 10 -18.33 8.72 12.47
CA GLY A 10 -19.21 8.34 11.35
C GLY A 10 -19.25 6.82 11.11
N PRO A 11 -20.34 6.27 10.51
CA PRO A 11 -20.34 4.90 10.05
C PRO A 11 -19.23 4.74 9.01
N VAL A 12 -18.33 3.76 9.23
CA VAL A 12 -17.22 3.44 8.34
C VAL A 12 -17.79 3.06 6.97
N ARG A 13 -17.86 4.02 6.05
CA ARG A 13 -18.34 3.81 4.67
C ARG A 13 -17.35 3.05 3.80
N PHE A 14 -16.12 2.91 4.27
CA PHE A 14 -15.01 2.35 3.52
C PHE A 14 -14.40 1.17 4.25
N ALA A 15 -14.22 0.06 3.53
CA ALA A 15 -13.60 -1.14 4.05
C ALA A 15 -12.08 -1.12 3.83
N ASP A 16 -11.33 -1.73 4.76
CA ASP A 16 -9.91 -2.00 4.58
C ASP A 16 -9.67 -2.77 3.27
N GLY A 17 -8.64 -2.39 2.51
CA GLY A 17 -8.33 -2.96 1.21
C GLY A 17 -9.20 -2.48 0.04
N GLN A 18 -10.19 -1.60 0.27
CA GLN A 18 -11.03 -1.06 -0.79
C GLN A 18 -10.21 -0.24 -1.79
N SER A 19 -10.45 -0.49 -3.09
CA SER A 19 -9.85 0.32 -4.16
C SER A 19 -10.53 1.67 -4.24
N ILE A 20 -9.75 2.73 -4.17
CA ILE A 20 -10.23 4.11 -4.23
C ILE A 20 -9.46 4.94 -5.23
N THR A 21 -10.09 6.02 -5.66
CA THR A 21 -9.47 7.06 -6.48
C THR A 21 -9.79 8.41 -5.83
N ILE A 22 -8.76 9.19 -5.55
CA ILE A 22 -8.89 10.53 -4.99
C ILE A 22 -8.17 11.55 -5.85
N ALA A 23 -8.57 12.81 -5.75
CA ALA A 23 -7.89 13.95 -6.33
C ALA A 23 -7.53 14.94 -5.21
N GLY A 24 -6.42 15.62 -5.36
CA GLY A 24 -5.98 16.62 -4.40
C GLY A 24 -4.63 17.22 -4.78
N ILE A 25 -4.07 18.01 -3.88
CA ILE A 25 -2.78 18.65 -4.03
C ILE A 25 -1.78 17.98 -3.09
N VAL A 26 -0.59 17.70 -3.57
CA VAL A 26 0.50 17.20 -2.72
C VAL A 26 0.98 18.33 -1.81
N THR A 27 0.83 18.16 -0.51
CA THR A 27 1.28 19.14 0.50
C THR A 27 2.59 18.76 1.17
N ALA A 28 2.90 17.46 1.22
CA ALA A 28 4.18 16.96 1.73
C ALA A 28 4.62 15.71 0.98
N SER A 29 5.93 15.54 0.83
CA SER A 29 6.53 14.34 0.27
C SER A 29 7.83 14.04 1.01
N ARG A 30 7.94 12.83 1.59
CA ARG A 30 9.10 12.38 2.36
C ARG A 30 9.50 11.00 1.86
N THR A 31 10.75 10.84 1.45
CA THR A 31 11.30 9.54 1.09
C THR A 31 12.06 8.91 2.25
N ARG A 32 11.98 7.61 2.37
CA ARG A 32 12.78 6.81 3.32
C ARG A 32 13.31 5.58 2.61
N THR A 33 14.53 5.22 2.93
CA THR A 33 15.13 3.95 2.52
C THR A 33 14.85 2.91 3.60
N THR A 34 14.29 1.78 3.21
CA THR A 34 14.10 0.64 4.10
C THR A 34 15.43 -0.01 4.44
N ARG A 35 15.46 -0.90 5.43
CA ARG A 35 16.67 -1.66 5.80
C ARG A 35 17.26 -2.48 4.66
N ASN A 36 16.45 -2.83 3.68
CA ASN A 36 16.85 -3.58 2.48
C ASN A 36 17.16 -2.68 1.28
N ASN A 37 17.45 -1.42 1.52
CA ASN A 37 17.77 -0.45 0.49
C ASN A 37 16.64 -0.15 -0.50
N ALA A 38 15.41 -0.58 -0.23
CA ALA A 38 14.24 -0.24 -1.04
C ALA A 38 13.74 1.17 -0.70
N LEU A 39 13.39 1.95 -1.72
CA LEU A 39 12.90 3.30 -1.55
C LEU A 39 11.40 3.29 -1.26
N MET A 40 10.97 4.02 -0.24
CA MET A 40 9.57 4.28 0.10
C MET A 40 9.32 5.79 0.18
N ALA A 41 8.12 6.21 -0.17
CA ALA A 41 7.70 7.60 0.03
C ALA A 41 6.37 7.67 0.80
N TYR A 42 6.30 8.62 1.69
CA TYR A 42 5.10 9.07 2.37
C TYR A 42 4.72 10.41 1.75
N VAL A 43 3.57 10.46 1.10
CA VAL A 43 3.09 11.64 0.37
C VAL A 43 1.75 12.05 0.94
N THR A 44 1.64 13.28 1.44
CA THR A 44 0.37 13.81 1.92
C THR A 44 -0.35 14.50 0.78
N VAL A 45 -1.59 14.11 0.54
CA VAL A 45 -2.48 14.72 -0.43
C VAL A 45 -3.67 15.32 0.31
N GLU A 46 -4.01 16.54 -0.05
CA GLU A 46 -5.04 17.36 0.59
C GLU A 46 -6.02 17.89 -0.46
N ASP A 47 -7.29 17.96 -0.10
CA ASP A 47 -8.33 18.70 -0.79
C ASP A 47 -8.88 19.81 0.14
N GLU A 48 -9.99 20.46 -0.24
CA GLU A 48 -10.59 21.54 0.57
C GLU A 48 -11.14 21.06 1.92
N ALA A 49 -11.37 19.76 2.09
CA ALA A 49 -12.05 19.21 3.25
C ALA A 49 -11.10 18.48 4.22
N ALA A 50 -10.09 17.76 3.71
CA ALA A 50 -9.23 16.92 4.52
C ALA A 50 -7.93 16.52 3.81
N SER A 51 -7.02 15.89 4.58
CA SER A 51 -5.77 15.34 4.07
C SER A 51 -5.67 13.83 4.33
N ILE A 52 -4.94 13.13 3.46
CA ILE A 52 -4.65 11.72 3.63
C ILE A 52 -3.20 11.41 3.23
N GLU A 53 -2.58 10.47 3.94
CA GLU A 53 -1.23 10.02 3.65
C GLU A 53 -1.24 8.85 2.65
N LEU A 54 -0.42 8.96 1.63
CA LEU A 54 -0.15 7.90 0.65
C LEU A 54 1.13 7.18 1.04
N LEU A 55 1.11 5.87 0.99
CA LEU A 55 2.29 5.03 1.09
C LEU A 55 2.67 4.53 -0.30
N CYS A 56 3.82 5.03 -0.80
CA CYS A 56 4.32 4.74 -2.15
C CYS A 56 5.59 3.88 -2.06
N PHE A 57 5.61 2.77 -2.80
CA PHE A 57 6.74 1.86 -2.87
C PHE A 57 7.63 2.16 -4.07
N SER A 58 8.85 1.59 -4.08
CA SER A 58 9.89 1.82 -5.10
C SER A 58 9.33 1.87 -6.52
N ARG A 59 8.56 0.88 -6.91
CA ARG A 59 7.97 0.82 -8.26
C ARG A 59 7.02 1.97 -8.57
N THR A 60 6.23 2.39 -7.59
CA THR A 60 5.32 3.54 -7.76
C THR A 60 6.13 4.83 -7.84
N ILE A 61 7.19 4.94 -7.02
CA ILE A 61 8.10 6.09 -7.04
C ILE A 61 8.83 6.20 -8.38
N GLU A 62 9.36 5.10 -8.91
CA GLU A 62 10.04 5.07 -10.22
C GLU A 62 9.11 5.51 -11.36
N ARG A 63 7.84 5.11 -11.32
CA ARG A 63 6.87 5.41 -12.38
C ARG A 63 6.22 6.77 -12.26
N CYS A 64 5.97 7.21 -11.05
CA CYS A 64 5.10 8.36 -10.77
C CYS A 64 5.75 9.43 -9.89
N GLY A 65 7.02 9.26 -9.49
CA GLY A 65 7.69 10.15 -8.54
C GLY A 65 7.78 11.61 -9.01
N SER A 66 7.83 11.84 -10.33
CA SER A 66 7.81 13.19 -10.92
C SER A 66 6.52 13.96 -10.63
N TYR A 67 5.41 13.27 -10.37
CA TYR A 67 4.11 13.87 -10.05
C TYR A 67 3.90 14.08 -8.54
N MET A 68 4.75 13.48 -7.69
CA MET A 68 4.65 13.54 -6.23
C MET A 68 5.39 14.73 -5.61
N GLN A 69 5.53 15.81 -6.36
CA GLN A 69 6.17 17.04 -5.88
C GLN A 69 5.16 17.90 -5.13
N VAL A 70 5.63 18.61 -4.10
CA VAL A 70 4.79 19.55 -3.35
C VAL A 70 4.16 20.59 -4.29
N ASN A 71 2.91 20.94 -4.03
CA ASN A 71 2.05 21.80 -4.83
C ASN A 71 1.62 21.21 -6.19
N SER A 72 1.82 19.92 -6.44
CA SER A 72 1.34 19.27 -7.65
C SER A 72 -0.10 18.79 -7.48
N PRO A 73 -1.04 19.21 -8.35
CA PRO A 73 -2.39 18.65 -8.39
C PRO A 73 -2.34 17.24 -9.00
N VAL A 74 -2.80 16.26 -8.25
CA VAL A 74 -2.68 14.85 -8.61
C VAL A 74 -4.01 14.11 -8.49
N LEU A 75 -4.09 13.03 -9.24
CA LEU A 75 -5.13 12.02 -9.16
C LEU A 75 -4.46 10.71 -8.76
N VAL A 76 -4.89 10.15 -7.64
CA VAL A 76 -4.26 9.00 -6.99
C VAL A 76 -5.20 7.81 -7.05
N GLN A 77 -4.67 6.67 -7.45
CA GLN A 77 -5.33 5.38 -7.36
C GLN A 77 -4.58 4.49 -6.39
N GLY A 78 -5.32 3.79 -5.53
CA GLY A 78 -4.72 2.88 -4.57
C GLY A 78 -5.77 2.09 -3.79
N LYS A 79 -5.30 1.45 -2.75
CA LYS A 79 -6.14 0.73 -1.79
C LYS A 79 -6.09 1.44 -0.45
N LEU A 80 -7.26 1.57 0.15
CA LEU A 80 -7.39 2.12 1.48
C LEU A 80 -6.83 1.11 2.51
N SER A 81 -6.07 1.61 3.46
CA SER A 81 -5.67 0.87 4.66
C SER A 81 -6.25 1.56 5.89
N VAL A 82 -7.20 0.91 6.52
CA VAL A 82 -7.86 1.38 7.75
C VAL A 82 -7.44 0.46 8.88
N ARG A 83 -6.85 1.03 9.95
CA ARG A 83 -6.37 0.32 11.13
C ARG A 83 -6.93 0.96 12.38
N ASP A 84 -7.26 0.15 13.38
CA ASP A 84 -7.99 0.60 14.59
C ASP A 84 -7.28 1.69 15.41
N GLU A 85 -5.99 1.89 15.29
CA GLU A 85 -5.25 2.86 16.10
C GLU A 85 -4.39 3.85 15.27
N LYS A 86 -4.58 3.86 13.95
CA LYS A 86 -3.79 4.73 13.05
C LYS A 86 -4.70 5.48 12.08
N PRO A 87 -4.34 6.70 11.71
CA PRO A 87 -5.09 7.40 10.68
C PRO A 87 -5.10 6.57 9.38
N PRO A 88 -6.20 6.63 8.63
CA PRO A 88 -6.31 5.90 7.36
C PRO A 88 -5.22 6.36 6.37
N GLN A 89 -4.65 5.40 5.66
CA GLN A 89 -3.61 5.61 4.66
C GLN A 89 -4.03 4.98 3.33
N ILE A 90 -3.48 5.46 2.23
CA ILE A 90 -3.67 4.86 0.91
C ILE A 90 -2.38 4.16 0.48
N MET A 91 -2.47 2.85 0.27
CA MET A 91 -1.43 2.08 -0.41
C MET A 91 -1.48 2.45 -1.89
N CYS A 92 -0.55 3.30 -2.34
CA CYS A 92 -0.61 3.93 -3.65
C CYS A 92 -0.19 2.96 -4.77
N ASP A 93 -1.10 2.73 -5.73
CA ASP A 93 -0.82 1.96 -6.94
C ASP A 93 -0.27 2.85 -8.06
N SER A 94 -0.86 4.05 -8.24
CA SER A 94 -0.50 4.97 -9.32
C SER A 94 -0.89 6.40 -8.99
N VAL A 95 -0.09 7.36 -9.50
CA VAL A 95 -0.36 8.79 -9.43
C VAL A 95 -0.33 9.36 -10.84
N TYR A 96 -1.26 10.23 -11.14
CA TYR A 96 -1.38 10.92 -12.44
C TYR A 96 -1.50 12.43 -12.22
N PRO A 97 -1.01 13.26 -13.14
CA PRO A 97 -1.30 14.69 -13.11
C PRO A 97 -2.80 14.90 -13.27
N LEU A 98 -3.41 15.73 -12.43
CA LEU A 98 -4.85 15.99 -12.50
C LEU A 98 -5.31 16.51 -13.87
N LYS A 99 -4.44 17.26 -14.58
CA LYS A 99 -4.71 17.80 -15.91
C LYS A 99 -4.86 16.73 -17.00
N GLU A 100 -4.20 15.60 -16.84
CA GLU A 100 -4.23 14.50 -17.81
C GLU A 100 -5.39 13.55 -17.55
N GLY A 101 -5.99 13.62 -16.37
CA GLY A 101 -7.05 12.70 -15.93
C GLY A 101 -6.57 11.26 -15.77
N LEU A 102 -7.51 10.35 -15.62
CA LEU A 102 -7.23 8.93 -15.56
C LEU A 102 -6.99 8.36 -16.96
N PRO A 103 -5.93 7.57 -17.17
CA PRO A 103 -5.83 6.79 -18.40
C PRO A 103 -7.04 5.85 -18.51
N PRO A 104 -7.48 5.51 -19.73
CA PRO A 104 -8.58 4.58 -19.91
C PRO A 104 -8.33 3.30 -19.11
N ARG A 105 -9.31 2.92 -18.32
CA ARG A 105 -9.24 1.76 -17.41
C ARG A 105 -8.85 0.52 -18.21
N ARG A 106 -7.62 0.08 -18.09
CA ARG A 106 -7.24 -1.24 -18.59
C ARG A 106 -7.96 -2.28 -17.71
N GLU A 107 -8.97 -2.93 -18.26
CA GLU A 107 -9.80 -3.96 -17.60
C GLU A 107 -9.05 -5.24 -17.23
N ASN A 108 -7.73 -5.18 -17.04
CA ASN A 108 -6.93 -6.33 -16.66
C ASN A 108 -6.59 -6.37 -15.15
N ARG A 109 -7.49 -5.85 -14.31
CA ARG A 109 -7.48 -6.21 -12.90
C ARG A 109 -8.24 -7.51 -12.75
N ARG A 110 -7.53 -8.62 -12.61
CA ARG A 110 -8.12 -9.79 -11.94
C ARG A 110 -8.74 -9.26 -10.66
N PRO A 111 -10.04 -9.51 -10.40
CA PRO A 111 -10.63 -9.12 -9.13
C PRO A 111 -9.73 -9.68 -8.03
N ALA A 112 -9.41 -8.87 -7.03
CA ALA A 112 -8.78 -9.37 -5.82
C ALA A 112 -9.64 -10.55 -5.36
N GLN A 113 -9.11 -11.75 -5.43
CA GLN A 113 -9.84 -12.93 -4.98
C GLN A 113 -10.00 -12.76 -3.47
N GLU A 114 -11.22 -12.50 -3.03
CA GLU A 114 -11.58 -12.35 -1.60
C GLU A 114 -11.12 -13.55 -0.75
N ASN A 115 -10.71 -14.63 -1.37
CA ASN A 115 -10.23 -15.87 -0.73
C ASN A 115 -8.79 -16.25 -1.13
N ALA A 116 -7.98 -15.32 -1.64
CA ALA A 116 -6.61 -15.64 -2.01
C ALA A 116 -5.75 -15.86 -0.75
N THR A 117 -5.14 -17.02 -0.63
CA THR A 117 -4.07 -17.28 0.37
C THR A 117 -2.72 -17.03 -0.30
N ILE A 118 -1.89 -16.21 0.32
CA ILE A 118 -0.52 -15.97 -0.16
C ILE A 118 0.40 -17.03 0.45
N TYR A 119 1.25 -17.62 -0.38
CA TYR A 119 2.24 -18.61 0.03
C TYR A 119 3.65 -18.06 -0.19
N LEU A 120 4.45 -18.03 0.86
CA LEU A 120 5.87 -17.67 0.79
C LEU A 120 6.73 -18.88 1.21
N ARG A 121 7.92 -18.96 0.65
CA ARG A 121 8.92 -19.95 1.05
C ARG A 121 10.20 -19.22 1.41
N VAL A 122 10.72 -19.50 2.62
CA VAL A 122 11.96 -18.89 3.13
C VAL A 122 12.93 -19.98 3.61
N PRO A 123 14.23 -19.74 3.60
CA PRO A 123 15.22 -20.72 4.03
C PRO A 123 15.04 -21.17 5.48
N GLY A 124 14.81 -20.26 6.41
CA GLY A 124 14.64 -20.54 7.85
C GLY A 124 14.22 -19.29 8.62
N MET A 125 13.90 -19.44 9.90
CA MET A 125 13.48 -18.34 10.78
C MET A 125 14.58 -17.29 11.01
N ASP A 126 15.84 -17.72 11.03
CA ASP A 126 17.01 -16.84 11.26
C ASP A 126 17.56 -16.25 9.96
N SER A 127 16.93 -16.57 8.81
CA SER A 127 17.37 -16.06 7.52
C SER A 127 17.08 -14.56 7.35
N PRO A 128 17.93 -13.82 6.64
CA PRO A 128 17.66 -12.43 6.30
C PRO A 128 16.32 -12.25 5.57
N ALA A 129 15.96 -13.21 4.71
CA ALA A 129 14.68 -13.23 4.01
C ALA A 129 13.48 -13.30 4.95
N PHE A 130 13.54 -14.07 6.03
CA PHE A 130 12.46 -14.13 7.02
C PHE A 130 12.34 -12.82 7.81
N GLN A 131 13.47 -12.21 8.17
CA GLN A 131 13.48 -10.91 8.85
C GLN A 131 12.92 -9.81 7.94
N HIS A 132 13.25 -9.87 6.64
CA HIS A 132 12.69 -8.96 5.65
C HIS A 132 11.17 -9.09 5.54
N ILE A 133 10.66 -10.32 5.37
CA ILE A 133 9.22 -10.58 5.30
C ILE A 133 8.51 -10.09 6.56
N LYS A 134 9.08 -10.30 7.73
CA LYS A 134 8.54 -9.78 8.99
C LYS A 134 8.37 -8.25 8.99
N LEU A 135 9.37 -7.54 8.45
CA LEU A 135 9.31 -6.09 8.32
C LEU A 135 8.25 -5.66 7.30
N VAL A 136 8.23 -6.32 6.13
CA VAL A 136 7.24 -6.03 5.08
C VAL A 136 5.82 -6.28 5.60
N MET A 137 5.60 -7.33 6.36
CA MET A 137 4.29 -7.62 6.98
C MET A 137 3.79 -6.49 7.89
N THR A 138 4.67 -5.80 8.61
CA THR A 138 4.25 -4.65 9.45
C THR A 138 3.79 -3.44 8.63
N MET A 139 4.20 -3.38 7.37
CA MET A 139 3.80 -2.32 6.43
C MET A 139 2.52 -2.66 5.69
N PHE A 140 2.27 -3.95 5.46
CA PHE A 140 1.13 -4.47 4.70
C PHE A 140 0.19 -5.28 5.60
N GLU A 141 -0.18 -4.74 6.75
CA GLU A 141 -1.17 -5.37 7.62
C GLU A 141 -2.53 -5.45 6.93
N GLY A 142 -3.20 -6.59 7.05
CA GLY A 142 -4.50 -6.87 6.43
C GLY A 142 -4.99 -8.27 6.80
N ASP A 143 -6.16 -8.66 6.29
CA ASP A 143 -6.84 -9.91 6.65
C ASP A 143 -6.60 -11.08 5.70
N THR A 144 -5.85 -10.87 4.60
CA THR A 144 -5.54 -11.95 3.67
C THR A 144 -4.65 -13.00 4.32
N PRO A 145 -5.05 -14.28 4.33
CA PRO A 145 -4.24 -15.34 4.91
C PRO A 145 -2.88 -15.46 4.20
N LEU A 146 -1.82 -15.47 4.99
CA LEU A 146 -0.44 -15.67 4.55
C LEU A 146 0.11 -16.96 5.18
N LYS A 147 0.67 -17.84 4.36
CA LYS A 147 1.34 -19.05 4.79
C LYS A 147 2.81 -19.01 4.41
N ILE A 148 3.70 -19.06 5.41
CA ILE A 148 5.14 -19.02 5.23
C ILE A 148 5.70 -20.41 5.51
N ARG A 149 6.30 -21.04 4.50
CA ARG A 149 6.96 -22.33 4.62
C ARG A 149 8.46 -22.15 4.86
N LEU A 150 8.95 -22.68 5.96
CA LEU A 150 10.38 -22.75 6.27
C LEU A 150 10.99 -23.95 5.53
N ALA A 151 12.07 -23.74 4.78
CA ALA A 151 12.70 -24.78 3.97
C ALA A 151 13.57 -25.72 4.83
N ASP A 152 14.15 -25.20 5.91
CA ASP A 152 15.03 -25.92 6.84
C ASP A 152 14.27 -26.96 7.68
N SER A 153 13.11 -26.60 8.20
CA SER A 153 12.31 -27.41 9.13
C SER A 153 11.03 -27.97 8.51
N GLY A 154 10.70 -27.55 7.27
CA GLY A 154 9.43 -27.90 6.63
C GLY A 154 8.20 -27.30 7.33
N LYS A 155 8.38 -26.53 8.38
CA LYS A 155 7.32 -25.95 9.19
C LYS A 155 6.53 -24.90 8.41
N LEU A 156 5.21 -24.88 8.64
CA LEU A 156 4.30 -23.88 8.05
C LEU A 156 3.87 -22.89 9.15
N LEU A 157 4.16 -21.62 8.93
CA LEU A 157 3.73 -20.52 9.80
C LEU A 157 2.53 -19.82 9.14
N GLY A 158 1.50 -19.53 9.94
CA GLY A 158 0.33 -18.75 9.54
C GLY A 158 0.47 -17.30 9.98
N ALA A 159 0.10 -16.40 9.09
CA ALA A 159 0.03 -14.97 9.35
C ALA A 159 -1.08 -14.34 8.49
N LYS A 160 -1.25 -13.04 8.61
CA LYS A 160 -2.16 -12.26 7.78
C LYS A 160 -1.44 -11.06 7.18
N CYS A 161 -1.82 -10.64 5.99
CA CYS A 161 -1.27 -9.46 5.33
C CYS A 161 -2.29 -8.84 4.37
N LEU A 162 -2.00 -7.63 3.88
CA LEU A 162 -2.76 -7.01 2.81
C LEU A 162 -2.39 -7.63 1.47
N ASN A 163 -3.37 -8.15 0.71
CA ASN A 163 -3.15 -8.65 -0.65
C ASN A 163 -2.95 -7.49 -1.64
N HIS A 164 -1.73 -7.03 -1.74
CA HIS A 164 -1.34 -5.93 -2.63
C HIS A 164 -0.19 -6.37 -3.55
N PRO A 165 -0.17 -5.99 -4.83
CA PRO A 165 0.93 -6.36 -5.74
C PRO A 165 2.32 -5.97 -5.24
N ALA A 166 2.43 -4.82 -4.56
CA ALA A 166 3.70 -4.38 -3.98
C ALA A 166 4.18 -5.32 -2.86
N PHE A 167 3.28 -5.87 -2.01
CA PHE A 167 3.65 -6.86 -1.00
C PHE A 167 4.33 -8.07 -1.65
N VAL A 168 3.72 -8.60 -2.71
CA VAL A 168 4.25 -9.77 -3.43
C VAL A 168 5.61 -9.47 -4.06
N GLN A 169 5.80 -8.24 -4.52
CA GLN A 169 7.07 -7.82 -5.12
C GLN A 169 8.16 -7.65 -4.07
N GLU A 170 7.89 -6.96 -2.96
CA GLU A 170 8.84 -6.79 -1.85
C GLU A 170 9.25 -8.15 -1.22
N CYS A 171 8.38 -9.15 -1.28
CA CYS A 171 8.71 -10.51 -0.80
C CYS A 171 9.56 -11.34 -1.79
N ARG A 172 9.78 -10.86 -3.04
CA ARG A 172 10.59 -11.56 -4.06
C ARG A 172 12.03 -11.08 -4.12
N GLU A 173 12.30 -9.90 -3.58
CA GLU A 173 13.65 -9.34 -3.44
C GLU A 173 14.33 -9.85 -2.16
#